data_89b68e373d035ea6481a2f4e45ec8864
#
_entry.id   89b68e373d035ea6481a2f4e45ec8864
#
_cell.length_a   1.000
_cell.length_b   1.000
_cell.length_c   1.000
_cell.angle_alpha   90.00
_cell.angle_beta   90.00
_cell.angle_gamma   90.00
#
_symmetry.space_group_name_H-M   'P 1'
#
loop_
_entity.id
_entity.type
_entity.pdbx_description
1 polymer ?
#
loop_
_entity_poly.entity_id
_entity_poly.type
_entity_poly.pdbx_seq_one_letter_code
_entity_poly.pdbx_strand_id
1 'polypeptide(L)'
;SWNARRGAKNFSEEELPEAVKYCHLRGVKVYLTLNTLLSDRELPEAEHMLRLASRCGVDAVIVQDWGALALAREVVPDLPLHGSTQMTVHSLDGVKQAAKLGMKCVVLGRELDRENVRLICQNSPIAIEVFGHGALCMCWSGQCAMSALIGGRSGNRGLCAQPCRLPYGFDGGKMGRPLSLKDACLGGSIPELMEMGVSVLKLEGRMKR
;
A
#
# COMPACT_ATOMS: atom_id res chain seq x y z
N SER A 1 9.02 1.62 -13.03
CA SER A 1 8.06 1.99 -11.97
C SER A 1 7.74 0.75 -11.11
N TRP A 2 8.05 0.81 -9.80
CA TRP A 2 7.89 -0.29 -8.83
C TRP A 2 6.75 -0.02 -7.87
N ASN A 3 5.56 0.21 -8.38
CA ASN A 3 4.37 0.36 -7.53
C ASN A 3 3.24 -0.59 -7.94
N ALA A 4 2.37 -0.89 -6.98
CA ALA A 4 1.20 -1.75 -7.18
C ALA A 4 0.15 -1.15 -8.14
N ARG A 5 0.40 0.01 -8.72
CA ARG A 5 -0.43 0.69 -9.73
C ARG A 5 0.36 1.02 -10.99
N ARG A 6 1.31 0.18 -11.36
CA ARG A 6 2.14 0.34 -12.57
C ARG A 6 1.34 0.61 -13.84
N GLY A 7 0.14 0.04 -13.96
CA GLY A 7 -0.75 0.27 -15.09
C GLY A 7 -1.46 1.63 -15.12
N ALA A 8 -1.35 2.46 -14.08
CA ALA A 8 -1.86 3.83 -14.07
C ALA A 8 -0.85 4.79 -14.70
N LYS A 9 -1.31 5.96 -15.16
CA LYS A 9 -0.40 7.05 -15.53
C LYS A 9 0.36 7.50 -14.28
N ASN A 10 1.66 7.27 -14.28
CA ASN A 10 2.57 7.70 -13.21
C ASN A 10 3.34 8.94 -13.70
N PHE A 11 3.80 9.77 -12.76
CA PHE A 11 4.67 10.90 -13.07
C PHE A 11 6.02 10.40 -13.59
N SER A 12 6.58 11.08 -14.59
CA SER A 12 7.97 10.89 -15.00
C SER A 12 8.93 11.50 -13.97
N GLU A 13 10.23 11.29 -14.14
CA GLU A 13 11.25 11.90 -13.29
C GLU A 13 11.27 13.41 -13.42
N GLU A 14 10.98 13.93 -14.62
CA GLU A 14 10.91 15.36 -14.92
C GLU A 14 9.62 15.99 -14.38
N GLU A 15 8.50 15.25 -14.38
CA GLU A 15 7.20 15.72 -13.89
C GLU A 15 7.13 15.73 -12.35
N LEU A 16 7.87 14.84 -11.68
CA LEU A 16 7.77 14.65 -10.22
C LEU A 16 8.07 15.93 -9.42
N PRO A 17 9.15 16.70 -9.68
CA PRO A 17 9.44 17.93 -8.93
C PRO A 17 8.32 18.96 -9.03
N GLU A 18 7.76 19.16 -10.22
CA GLU A 18 6.67 20.11 -10.43
C GLU A 18 5.36 19.63 -9.75
N ALA A 19 5.10 18.33 -9.77
CA ALA A 19 3.96 17.76 -9.07
C ALA A 19 4.07 17.96 -7.55
N VAL A 20 5.24 17.71 -6.96
CA VAL A 20 5.50 17.94 -5.54
C VAL A 20 5.30 19.41 -5.19
N LYS A 21 5.93 20.32 -5.94
CA LYS A 21 5.78 21.77 -5.75
C LYS A 21 4.32 22.22 -5.83
N TYR A 22 3.58 21.73 -6.84
CA TYR A 22 2.17 22.05 -7.00
C TYR A 22 1.33 21.64 -5.80
N CYS A 23 1.59 20.43 -5.27
CA CYS A 23 0.90 19.91 -4.08
C CYS A 23 1.26 20.71 -2.83
N HIS A 24 2.56 20.97 -2.60
CA HIS A 24 3.04 21.68 -1.43
C HIS A 24 2.51 23.12 -1.34
N LEU A 25 2.41 23.84 -2.47
CA LEU A 25 1.79 25.16 -2.53
C LEU A 25 0.31 25.16 -2.09
N ARG A 26 -0.32 23.99 -1.99
CA ARG A 26 -1.70 23.80 -1.54
C ARG A 26 -1.81 23.09 -0.19
N GLY A 27 -0.69 22.95 0.51
CA GLY A 27 -0.63 22.25 1.80
C GLY A 27 -0.86 20.74 1.69
N VAL A 28 -0.69 20.15 0.49
CA VAL A 28 -0.91 18.71 0.25
C VAL A 28 0.42 17.98 0.23
N LYS A 29 0.54 16.96 1.07
CA LYS A 29 1.72 16.08 1.12
C LYS A 29 1.75 15.11 -0.05
N VAL A 30 2.96 14.74 -0.49
CA VAL A 30 3.18 13.80 -1.58
C VAL A 30 3.95 12.58 -1.09
N TYR A 31 3.38 11.40 -1.25
CA TYR A 31 4.01 10.14 -0.88
C TYR A 31 4.32 9.31 -2.13
N LEU A 32 5.60 8.97 -2.31
CA LEU A 32 6.03 8.11 -3.41
C LEU A 32 5.82 6.64 -3.04
N THR A 33 5.25 5.85 -3.95
CA THR A 33 5.09 4.41 -3.74
C THR A 33 6.21 3.60 -4.39
N LEU A 34 7.01 2.92 -3.57
CA LEU A 34 8.01 1.92 -3.94
C LEU A 34 7.61 0.60 -3.26
N ASN A 35 6.40 0.13 -3.53
CA ASN A 35 5.72 -0.88 -2.72
C ASN A 35 5.52 -2.21 -3.45
N THR A 36 6.54 -2.66 -4.15
CA THR A 36 6.64 -4.00 -4.75
C THR A 36 7.90 -4.69 -4.25
N LEU A 37 7.95 -6.01 -4.37
CA LEU A 37 9.20 -6.76 -4.14
C LEU A 37 10.21 -6.44 -5.24
N LEU A 38 11.48 -6.33 -4.87
CA LEU A 38 12.58 -6.01 -5.76
C LEU A 38 13.53 -7.21 -5.86
N SER A 39 14.09 -7.41 -7.04
CA SER A 39 15.25 -8.28 -7.23
C SER A 39 16.54 -7.47 -7.03
N ASP A 40 17.66 -8.15 -6.75
CA ASP A 40 18.97 -7.50 -6.59
C ASP A 40 19.34 -6.62 -7.79
N ARG A 41 18.95 -7.04 -9.00
CA ARG A 41 19.19 -6.29 -10.24
C ARG A 41 18.43 -4.96 -10.31
N GLU A 42 17.37 -4.79 -9.54
CA GLU A 42 16.53 -3.59 -9.51
C GLU A 42 16.93 -2.61 -8.40
N LEU A 43 17.81 -3.03 -7.47
CA LEU A 43 18.24 -2.18 -6.36
C LEU A 43 18.91 -0.87 -6.80
N PRO A 44 19.82 -0.86 -7.83
CA PRO A 44 20.44 0.39 -8.28
C PRO A 44 19.44 1.43 -8.78
N GLU A 45 18.40 0.99 -9.50
CA GLU A 45 17.34 1.88 -9.99
C GLU A 45 16.41 2.32 -8.84
N ALA A 46 16.16 1.43 -7.86
CA ALA A 46 15.43 1.79 -6.65
C ALA A 46 16.17 2.86 -5.84
N GLU A 47 17.51 2.75 -5.71
CA GLU A 47 18.36 3.76 -5.09
C GLU A 47 18.22 5.11 -5.82
N HIS A 48 18.34 5.11 -7.15
CA HIS A 48 18.16 6.32 -7.94
C HIS A 48 16.80 6.99 -7.66
N MET A 49 15.71 6.21 -7.62
CA MET A 49 14.37 6.73 -7.31
C MET A 49 14.25 7.27 -5.89
N LEU A 50 14.87 6.63 -4.90
CA LEU A 50 14.89 7.10 -3.51
C LEU A 50 15.62 8.45 -3.40
N ARG A 51 16.79 8.58 -4.03
CA ARG A 51 17.55 9.83 -4.08
C ARG A 51 16.80 10.93 -4.82
N LEU A 52 16.12 10.60 -5.92
CA LEU A 52 15.26 11.53 -6.64
C LEU A 52 14.10 12.00 -5.75
N ALA A 53 13.39 11.07 -5.09
CA ALA A 53 12.29 11.39 -4.18
C ALA A 53 12.73 12.37 -3.07
N SER A 54 13.89 12.10 -2.46
CA SER A 54 14.48 12.98 -1.44
C SER A 54 14.79 14.36 -2.00
N ARG A 55 15.45 14.45 -3.17
CA ARG A 55 15.76 15.75 -3.81
C ARG A 55 14.52 16.53 -4.21
N CYS A 56 13.45 15.84 -4.65
CA CYS A 56 12.18 16.49 -4.99
C CYS A 56 11.38 16.94 -3.78
N GLY A 57 11.78 16.54 -2.57
CA GLY A 57 11.11 16.90 -1.33
C GLY A 57 9.79 16.16 -1.12
N VAL A 58 9.65 14.90 -1.57
CA VAL A 58 8.48 14.10 -1.21
C VAL A 58 8.44 13.88 0.31
N ASP A 59 7.24 13.85 0.88
CA ASP A 59 7.05 13.82 2.34
C ASP A 59 7.25 12.42 2.94
N ALA A 60 7.11 11.36 2.15
CA ALA A 60 7.40 9.99 2.55
C ALA A 60 7.51 9.04 1.34
N VAL A 61 8.15 7.89 1.56
CA VAL A 61 8.12 6.76 0.63
C VAL A 61 7.39 5.59 1.27
N ILE A 62 6.46 4.99 0.52
CA ILE A 62 5.72 3.80 0.93
C ILE A 62 6.43 2.57 0.38
N VAL A 63 6.97 1.73 1.27
CA VAL A 63 7.77 0.55 0.93
C VAL A 63 7.07 -0.75 1.30
N GLN A 64 7.44 -1.83 0.63
CA GLN A 64 7.04 -3.21 0.97
C GLN A 64 8.25 -4.10 1.21
N ASP A 65 9.26 -3.97 0.37
CA ASP A 65 10.43 -4.82 0.33
C ASP A 65 11.41 -4.48 1.46
N TRP A 66 11.92 -5.51 2.15
CA TRP A 66 12.87 -5.33 3.26
C TRP A 66 14.22 -4.80 2.78
N GLY A 67 14.67 -5.22 1.58
CA GLY A 67 15.90 -4.71 0.96
C GLY A 67 15.75 -3.24 0.58
N ALA A 68 14.58 -2.87 0.01
CA ALA A 68 14.27 -1.46 -0.28
C ALA A 68 14.19 -0.60 0.99
N LEU A 69 13.67 -1.16 2.09
CA LEU A 69 13.67 -0.48 3.40
C LEU A 69 15.11 -0.24 3.90
N ALA A 70 15.95 -1.28 3.88
CA ALA A 70 17.34 -1.18 4.31
C ALA A 70 18.11 -0.16 3.44
N LEU A 71 17.98 -0.27 2.12
CA LEU A 71 18.57 0.67 1.17
C LEU A 71 18.13 2.12 1.42
N ALA A 72 16.82 2.36 1.63
CA ALA A 72 16.32 3.70 1.91
C ALA A 72 16.90 4.29 3.20
N ARG A 73 17.06 3.47 4.23
CA ARG A 73 17.69 3.88 5.51
C ARG A 73 19.15 4.25 5.34
N GLU A 74 19.86 3.62 4.41
CA GLU A 74 21.25 3.89 4.10
C GLU A 74 21.42 5.15 3.25
N VAL A 75 20.64 5.26 2.16
CA VAL A 75 20.89 6.27 1.13
C VAL A 75 20.11 7.58 1.32
N VAL A 76 18.98 7.55 2.05
CA VAL A 76 18.12 8.71 2.34
C VAL A 76 17.56 8.63 3.78
N PRO A 77 18.43 8.64 4.81
CA PRO A 77 18.05 8.34 6.20
C PRO A 77 16.99 9.30 6.77
N ASP A 78 16.92 10.52 6.27
CA ASP A 78 15.99 11.56 6.72
C ASP A 78 14.63 11.47 6.06
N LEU A 79 14.49 10.70 4.97
CA LEU A 79 13.22 10.56 4.25
C LEU A 79 12.27 9.63 5.04
N PRO A 80 11.08 10.11 5.45
CA PRO A 80 10.12 9.28 6.18
C PRO A 80 9.70 8.05 5.37
N LEU A 81 9.67 6.88 6.04
CA LEU A 81 9.26 5.62 5.45
C LEU A 81 7.93 5.16 6.04
N HIS A 82 7.01 4.77 5.17
CA HIS A 82 5.71 4.20 5.50
C HIS A 82 5.64 2.74 5.04
N GLY A 83 5.16 1.85 5.90
CA GLY A 83 4.93 0.46 5.54
C GLY A 83 3.69 0.30 4.69
N SER A 84 3.83 -0.32 3.51
CA SER A 84 2.70 -0.64 2.63
C SER A 84 1.78 -1.70 3.25
N THR A 85 0.49 -1.68 2.91
CA THR A 85 -0.42 -2.80 3.20
C THR A 85 0.09 -4.14 2.66
N GLN A 86 0.92 -4.13 1.62
CA GLN A 86 1.54 -5.34 1.07
C GLN A 86 2.62 -5.94 1.97
N MET A 87 3.05 -5.26 3.04
CA MET A 87 3.88 -5.84 4.10
C MET A 87 3.09 -6.75 5.03
N THR A 88 1.77 -6.77 4.90
CA THR A 88 0.87 -7.66 5.64
C THR A 88 0.99 -7.48 7.16
N VAL A 89 1.01 -6.23 7.62
CA VAL A 89 1.05 -5.94 9.06
C VAL A 89 -0.36 -5.98 9.63
N HIS A 90 -0.60 -6.93 10.53
CA HIS A 90 -1.92 -7.13 11.15
C HIS A 90 -1.91 -7.22 12.66
N SER A 91 -0.79 -7.02 13.33
CA SER A 91 -0.70 -7.12 14.77
C SER A 91 0.02 -5.92 15.37
N LEU A 92 -0.24 -5.67 16.65
CA LEU A 92 0.46 -4.63 17.40
C LEU A 92 1.97 -4.89 17.43
N ASP A 93 2.38 -6.15 17.56
CA ASP A 93 3.81 -6.49 17.56
C ASP A 93 4.45 -6.27 16.19
N GLY A 94 3.72 -6.54 15.10
CA GLY A 94 4.15 -6.18 13.75
C GLY A 94 4.35 -4.67 13.58
N VAL A 95 3.45 -3.86 14.13
CA VAL A 95 3.57 -2.39 14.14
C VAL A 95 4.77 -1.94 14.98
N LYS A 96 4.98 -2.54 16.17
CA LYS A 96 6.15 -2.25 17.00
C LYS A 96 7.48 -2.60 16.29
N GLN A 97 7.52 -3.70 15.52
CA GLN A 97 8.69 -4.03 14.71
C GLN A 97 8.90 -3.01 13.58
N ALA A 98 7.85 -2.61 12.89
CA ALA A 98 7.93 -1.55 11.88
C ALA A 98 8.49 -0.24 12.47
N ALA A 99 8.05 0.12 13.67
CA ALA A 99 8.57 1.28 14.40
C ALA A 99 10.06 1.16 14.74
N LYS A 100 10.51 -0.01 15.22
CA LYS A 100 11.93 -0.29 15.50
C LYS A 100 12.79 -0.19 14.23
N LEU A 101 12.23 -0.54 13.08
CA LEU A 101 12.88 -0.39 11.78
C LEU A 101 12.82 1.06 11.26
N GLY A 102 12.28 2.00 12.05
CA GLY A 102 12.28 3.43 11.76
C GLY A 102 11.16 3.89 10.84
N MET A 103 10.14 3.07 10.60
CA MET A 103 8.95 3.52 9.89
C MET A 103 8.18 4.55 10.73
N LYS A 104 7.54 5.49 10.06
CA LYS A 104 6.74 6.55 10.70
C LYS A 104 5.24 6.29 10.62
N CYS A 105 4.82 5.42 9.69
CA CYS A 105 3.44 5.03 9.48
C CYS A 105 3.39 3.60 8.93
N VAL A 106 2.32 2.89 9.22
CA VAL A 106 2.03 1.57 8.61
C VAL A 106 0.59 1.55 8.11
N VAL A 107 0.42 1.09 6.87
CA VAL A 107 -0.90 0.77 6.32
C VAL A 107 -1.26 -0.65 6.75
N LEU A 108 -2.27 -0.79 7.61
CA LEU A 108 -2.71 -2.10 8.08
C LEU A 108 -3.29 -2.96 6.97
N GLY A 109 -3.27 -4.27 7.16
CA GLY A 109 -4.00 -5.23 6.34
C GLY A 109 -5.51 -4.94 6.35
N ARG A 110 -6.17 -5.14 5.21
CA ARG A 110 -7.61 -4.85 5.03
C ARG A 110 -8.53 -5.89 5.67
N GLU A 111 -7.98 -6.99 6.09
CA GLU A 111 -8.63 -8.14 6.71
C GLU A 111 -8.79 -8.03 8.23
N LEU A 112 -8.28 -6.95 8.84
CA LEU A 112 -8.43 -6.71 10.27
C LEU A 112 -9.86 -6.28 10.63
N ASP A 113 -10.37 -6.82 11.73
CA ASP A 113 -11.61 -6.38 12.36
C ASP A 113 -11.43 -5.09 13.18
N ARG A 114 -12.54 -4.54 13.65
CA ARG A 114 -12.58 -3.28 14.39
C ARG A 114 -11.83 -3.33 15.72
N GLU A 115 -11.92 -4.46 16.43
CA GLU A 115 -11.32 -4.62 17.75
C GLU A 115 -9.81 -4.63 17.65
N ASN A 116 -9.27 -5.36 16.67
CA ASN A 116 -7.85 -5.38 16.39
C ASN A 116 -7.33 -4.01 15.90
N VAL A 117 -8.07 -3.31 15.04
CA VAL A 117 -7.70 -1.94 14.62
C VAL A 117 -7.65 -1.01 15.84
N ARG A 118 -8.67 -1.06 16.74
CA ARG A 118 -8.69 -0.25 17.96
C ARG A 118 -7.51 -0.56 18.87
N LEU A 119 -7.26 -1.84 19.14
CA LEU A 119 -6.13 -2.28 19.96
C LEU A 119 -4.78 -1.75 19.41
N ILE A 120 -4.59 -1.88 18.11
CA ILE A 120 -3.37 -1.43 17.44
C ILE A 120 -3.25 0.09 17.53
N CYS A 121 -4.28 0.84 17.17
CA CYS A 121 -4.23 2.30 17.18
C CYS A 121 -3.95 2.88 18.56
N GLN A 122 -4.60 2.34 19.61
CA GLN A 122 -4.44 2.80 20.98
C GLN A 122 -3.05 2.52 21.58
N ASN A 123 -2.31 1.56 21.04
CA ASN A 123 -1.01 1.12 21.56
C ASN A 123 0.14 1.28 20.56
N SER A 124 -0.12 1.87 19.41
CA SER A 124 0.89 2.06 18.36
C SER A 124 1.86 3.18 18.71
N PRO A 125 3.19 2.98 18.58
CA PRO A 125 4.18 4.04 18.71
C PRO A 125 4.31 4.91 17.44
N ILE A 126 3.63 4.56 16.35
CA ILE A 126 3.70 5.25 15.04
C ILE A 126 2.30 5.45 14.47
N ALA A 127 2.19 6.29 13.45
CA ALA A 127 0.92 6.54 12.76
C ALA A 127 0.35 5.27 12.12
N ILE A 128 -0.97 5.12 12.18
CA ILE A 128 -1.71 4.01 11.59
C ILE A 128 -2.59 4.52 10.46
N GLU A 129 -2.44 3.91 9.29
CA GLU A 129 -3.26 4.14 8.11
C GLU A 129 -4.17 2.94 7.84
N VAL A 130 -5.45 3.17 7.61
CA VAL A 130 -6.42 2.14 7.24
C VAL A 130 -7.15 2.50 5.95
N PHE A 131 -7.63 1.50 5.21
CA PHE A 131 -8.47 1.76 4.03
C PHE A 131 -9.87 2.20 4.45
N GLY A 132 -10.26 3.39 4.06
CA GLY A 132 -11.62 3.92 4.20
C GLY A 132 -12.52 3.59 3.02
N HIS A 133 -11.93 3.44 1.82
CA HIS A 133 -12.65 3.09 0.59
C HIS A 133 -11.75 2.34 -0.39
N GLY A 134 -12.32 1.36 -1.10
CA GLY A 134 -11.63 0.63 -2.17
C GLY A 134 -11.98 -0.85 -2.24
N ALA A 135 -11.43 -1.51 -3.26
CA ALA A 135 -11.65 -2.94 -3.48
C ALA A 135 -10.97 -3.78 -2.39
N LEU A 136 -11.73 -4.73 -1.81
CA LEU A 136 -11.17 -5.74 -0.92
C LEU A 136 -10.54 -6.88 -1.73
N CYS A 137 -9.38 -7.34 -1.24
CA CYS A 137 -8.72 -8.54 -1.76
C CYS A 137 -9.28 -9.78 -1.08
N MET A 138 -9.49 -10.88 -1.83
CA MET A 138 -9.93 -12.17 -1.28
C MET A 138 -8.83 -12.84 -0.44
N CYS A 139 -7.58 -12.52 -0.73
CA CYS A 139 -6.39 -13.03 -0.02
C CYS A 139 -5.89 -11.99 0.99
N TRP A 140 -5.02 -12.45 1.90
CA TRP A 140 -4.23 -11.55 2.74
C TRP A 140 -3.56 -10.46 1.89
N SER A 141 -3.54 -9.24 2.37
CA SER A 141 -3.03 -8.09 1.64
C SER A 141 -1.62 -8.33 1.11
N GLY A 142 -1.46 -8.27 -0.21
CA GLY A 142 -0.16 -8.44 -0.89
C GLY A 142 0.31 -9.88 -1.13
N GLN A 143 -0.37 -10.91 -0.61
CA GLN A 143 0.11 -12.30 -0.62
C GLN A 143 -0.51 -13.19 -1.71
N CYS A 144 -1.37 -12.66 -2.56
CA CYS A 144 -2.04 -13.45 -3.59
C CYS A 144 -1.15 -13.73 -4.80
N ALA A 145 -0.90 -15.01 -5.06
CA ALA A 145 -0.18 -15.49 -6.25
C ALA A 145 -1.10 -15.97 -7.38
N MET A 146 -2.44 -15.98 -7.21
CA MET A 146 -3.37 -16.60 -8.15
C MET A 146 -3.23 -16.08 -9.58
N SER A 147 -3.14 -14.76 -9.75
CA SER A 147 -2.99 -14.14 -11.07
C SER A 147 -1.65 -14.46 -11.75
N ALA A 148 -0.59 -14.64 -10.94
CA ALA A 148 0.71 -15.04 -11.45
C ALA A 148 0.72 -16.51 -11.89
N LEU A 149 0.14 -17.41 -11.09
CA LEU A 149 0.08 -18.83 -11.38
C LEU A 149 -0.80 -19.17 -12.60
N ILE A 150 -1.94 -18.51 -12.74
CA ILE A 150 -2.88 -18.79 -13.85
C ILE A 150 -2.42 -18.11 -15.15
N GLY A 151 -1.90 -16.88 -15.09
CA GLY A 151 -1.69 -16.06 -16.28
C GLY A 151 -0.35 -15.31 -16.34
N GLY A 152 0.64 -15.65 -15.51
CA GLY A 152 1.95 -14.99 -15.48
C GLY A 152 1.91 -13.51 -15.06
N ARG A 153 0.79 -13.05 -14.47
CA ARG A 153 0.56 -11.64 -14.12
C ARG A 153 0.74 -11.41 -12.61
N SER A 154 1.87 -10.85 -12.21
CA SER A 154 2.15 -10.58 -10.79
C SER A 154 1.21 -9.52 -10.22
N GLY A 155 0.37 -9.91 -9.26
CA GLY A 155 -0.48 -8.99 -8.51
C GLY A 155 0.34 -8.00 -7.66
N ASN A 156 1.46 -8.45 -7.12
CA ASN A 156 2.40 -7.60 -6.37
C ASN A 156 2.94 -6.45 -7.24
N ARG A 157 3.23 -6.73 -8.51
CA ARG A 157 3.72 -5.77 -9.50
C ARG A 157 2.62 -4.97 -10.20
N GLY A 158 1.41 -4.94 -9.65
CA GLY A 158 0.29 -4.17 -10.19
C GLY A 158 -0.40 -4.76 -11.41
N LEU A 159 -0.11 -6.01 -11.76
CA LEU A 159 -0.62 -6.69 -12.95
C LEU A 159 -1.74 -7.69 -12.63
N CYS A 160 -2.35 -7.61 -11.43
CA CYS A 160 -3.43 -8.51 -11.05
C CYS A 160 -4.58 -8.51 -12.07
N ALA A 161 -4.88 -9.69 -12.64
CA ALA A 161 -6.01 -9.88 -13.56
C ALA A 161 -7.37 -9.98 -12.85
N GLN A 162 -7.39 -9.92 -11.51
CA GLN A 162 -8.58 -10.07 -10.68
C GLN A 162 -9.33 -11.40 -10.90
N PRO A 163 -8.63 -12.55 -10.90
CA PRO A 163 -9.32 -13.84 -11.14
C PRO A 163 -10.43 -14.10 -10.11
N CYS A 164 -10.27 -13.64 -8.86
CA CYS A 164 -11.31 -13.75 -7.84
C CYS A 164 -12.62 -13.02 -8.18
N ARG A 165 -12.64 -12.14 -9.19
CA ARG A 165 -13.84 -11.42 -9.66
C ARG A 165 -14.55 -12.11 -10.83
N LEU A 166 -13.96 -13.18 -11.37
CA LEU A 166 -14.56 -13.95 -12.44
C LEU A 166 -15.73 -14.84 -11.94
N PRO A 167 -16.64 -15.24 -12.82
CA PRO A 167 -17.65 -16.23 -12.48
C PRO A 167 -17.03 -17.64 -12.39
N TYR A 168 -17.47 -18.40 -11.40
CA TYR A 168 -17.11 -19.80 -11.17
C TYR A 168 -18.36 -20.64 -11.05
N GLY A 169 -18.31 -21.88 -11.50
CA GLY A 169 -19.33 -22.92 -11.34
C GLY A 169 -18.69 -24.26 -11.04
N PHE A 170 -19.45 -25.19 -10.44
CA PHE A 170 -19.04 -26.56 -10.16
C PHE A 170 -19.92 -27.51 -10.98
N ASP A 171 -19.32 -28.44 -11.69
CA ASP A 171 -19.93 -29.60 -12.37
C ASP A 171 -21.31 -29.34 -13.01
N GLY A 172 -21.39 -28.36 -13.92
CA GLY A 172 -22.64 -28.01 -14.59
C GLY A 172 -23.63 -27.19 -13.74
N GLY A 173 -23.24 -26.80 -12.55
CA GLY A 173 -24.02 -25.94 -11.68
C GLY A 173 -24.09 -24.49 -12.15
N LYS A 174 -24.92 -23.70 -11.48
CA LYS A 174 -25.11 -22.28 -11.80
C LYS A 174 -23.82 -21.49 -11.58
N MET A 175 -23.41 -20.72 -12.61
CA MET A 175 -22.29 -19.81 -12.52
C MET A 175 -22.56 -18.68 -11.50
N GLY A 176 -21.59 -18.41 -10.64
CA GLY A 176 -21.65 -17.34 -9.63
C GLY A 176 -20.28 -16.68 -9.45
N ARG A 177 -20.19 -15.76 -8.51
CA ARG A 177 -18.92 -15.05 -8.18
C ARG A 177 -18.56 -15.25 -6.71
N PRO A 178 -18.31 -16.49 -6.26
CA PRO A 178 -18.16 -16.84 -4.84
C PRO A 178 -16.93 -16.18 -4.19
N LEU A 179 -15.91 -15.86 -4.96
CA LEU A 179 -14.68 -15.23 -4.47
C LEU A 179 -14.69 -13.69 -4.55
N SER A 180 -15.75 -13.10 -5.12
CA SER A 180 -15.82 -11.66 -5.27
C SER A 180 -16.35 -10.99 -4.02
N LEU A 181 -15.48 -10.39 -3.22
CA LEU A 181 -15.88 -9.57 -2.08
C LEU A 181 -16.57 -8.28 -2.54
N LYS A 182 -17.40 -7.70 -1.66
CA LYS A 182 -17.89 -6.33 -1.80
C LYS A 182 -16.73 -5.35 -1.58
N ASP A 183 -16.80 -4.19 -2.23
CA ASP A 183 -15.82 -3.13 -1.98
C ASP A 183 -16.06 -2.50 -0.59
N ALA A 184 -14.96 -2.08 0.06
CA ALA A 184 -15.05 -1.35 1.31
C ALA A 184 -15.59 0.06 1.06
N CYS A 185 -16.52 0.49 1.91
CA CYS A 185 -17.01 1.86 1.96
C CYS A 185 -17.28 2.21 3.43
N LEU A 186 -16.28 2.75 4.10
CA LEU A 186 -16.32 3.04 5.54
C LEU A 186 -16.67 4.49 5.86
N GLY A 187 -17.28 5.24 4.92
CA GLY A 187 -17.66 6.64 5.13
C GLY A 187 -18.50 6.86 6.38
N GLY A 188 -19.47 5.98 6.63
CA GLY A 188 -20.30 6.03 7.84
C GLY A 188 -19.58 5.67 9.15
N SER A 189 -18.38 5.07 9.07
CA SER A 189 -17.56 4.67 10.23
C SER A 189 -16.41 5.65 10.51
N ILE A 190 -16.29 6.74 9.78
CA ILE A 190 -15.20 7.73 9.97
C ILE A 190 -15.12 8.25 11.41
N PRO A 191 -16.24 8.66 12.06
CA PRO A 191 -16.16 9.11 13.44
C PRO A 191 -15.60 8.04 14.39
N GLU A 192 -16.04 6.80 14.25
CA GLU A 192 -15.53 5.66 15.04
C GLU A 192 -14.03 5.42 14.79
N LEU A 193 -13.58 5.47 13.54
CA LEU A 193 -12.17 5.30 13.20
C LEU A 193 -11.29 6.42 13.80
N MET A 194 -11.80 7.65 13.84
CA MET A 194 -11.13 8.76 14.49
C MET A 194 -11.03 8.54 16.00
N GLU A 195 -12.10 8.11 16.65
CA GLU A 195 -12.11 7.77 18.08
C GLU A 195 -11.16 6.62 18.44
N MET A 196 -10.97 5.66 17.53
CA MET A 196 -9.98 4.60 17.69
C MET A 196 -8.54 5.11 17.63
N GLY A 197 -8.28 6.30 17.09
CA GLY A 197 -6.95 6.87 16.92
C GLY A 197 -6.33 6.56 15.54
N VAL A 198 -7.12 6.21 14.54
CA VAL A 198 -6.65 6.08 13.15
C VAL A 198 -6.10 7.43 12.68
N SER A 199 -4.84 7.44 12.24
CA SER A 199 -4.13 8.66 11.85
C SER A 199 -4.40 9.07 10.40
N VAL A 200 -4.60 8.09 9.51
CA VAL A 200 -4.75 8.32 8.06
C VAL A 200 -5.81 7.38 7.49
N LEU A 201 -6.69 7.93 6.67
CA LEU A 201 -7.64 7.16 5.86
C LEU A 201 -7.18 7.09 4.42
N LYS A 202 -7.02 5.87 3.91
CA LYS A 202 -6.65 5.61 2.53
C LYS A 202 -7.86 5.39 1.64
N LEU A 203 -7.94 6.18 0.57
CA LEU A 203 -8.95 6.01 -0.47
C LEU A 203 -8.28 5.44 -1.72
N GLU A 204 -8.86 4.38 -2.28
CA GLU A 204 -8.36 3.73 -3.48
C GLU A 204 -9.44 3.66 -4.55
N GLY A 205 -9.07 3.80 -5.83
CA GLY A 205 -10.03 3.74 -6.92
C GLY A 205 -9.53 4.26 -8.27
N ARG A 206 -8.24 4.54 -8.40
CA ARG A 206 -7.65 5.17 -9.60
C ARG A 206 -7.94 4.46 -10.93
N MET A 207 -8.16 3.14 -10.90
CA MET A 207 -8.45 2.32 -12.09
C MET A 207 -9.95 2.03 -12.24
N LYS A 208 -10.79 2.74 -11.48
CA LYS A 208 -12.24 2.62 -11.51
C LYS A 208 -12.86 3.98 -11.84
N ARG A 209 -13.97 3.94 -12.53
CA ARG A 209 -14.84 5.11 -12.77
C ARG A 209 -15.91 5.16 -11.70
#